data_73a9b3d320e7a79edeec94d10de1b0f5
#
_entry.id   73a9b3d320e7a79edeec94d10de1b0f5
#
_cell.length_a   1.000
_cell.length_b   1.000
_cell.length_c   1.000
_cell.angle_alpha   90.00
_cell.angle_beta   90.00
_cell.angle_gamma   90.00
#
_symmetry.space_group_name_H-M   'P 1'
#
loop_
_entity.id
_entity.type
_entity.pdbx_description
1 polymer ?
#
loop_
_entity_poly.entity_id
_entity_poly.type
_entity_poly.pdbx_seq_one_letter_code
_entity_poly.pdbx_strand_id
1 'polypeptide(L)'
;MREKLLLVIDYQKDFVDGTLGFPGAEGLDGAIASKIDAYHAAGADVVFTFDTHSSHYAHTQEGRKLPIPHCIEDTEGWRLYGETAKARRPDDLCFVKSTFPSLELADWLSMQNYAEVELVGLVSYICVLTNAVMVKSALPEAEVIVDASCTAGPDAGLHAKCLDVLEGIQVTVRNRT
;
A
#
# COMPACT_ATOMS: atom_id res chain seq x y z
N MET A 1 11.50 -17.40 -13.18
CA MET A 1 10.36 -16.48 -13.21
C MET A 1 9.93 -16.30 -11.76
N ARG A 2 9.95 -15.08 -11.24
CA ARG A 2 9.34 -14.79 -9.94
C ARG A 2 7.84 -14.83 -10.15
N GLU A 3 7.13 -15.73 -9.46
CA GLU A 3 5.72 -15.96 -9.78
C GLU A 3 4.81 -14.93 -9.13
N LYS A 4 5.09 -14.57 -7.86
CA LYS A 4 4.19 -13.73 -7.05
C LYS A 4 4.92 -12.67 -6.26
N LEU A 5 4.27 -11.51 -6.14
CA LEU A 5 4.69 -10.38 -5.30
C LEU A 5 3.52 -9.90 -4.45
N LEU A 6 3.77 -9.65 -3.18
CA LEU A 6 2.88 -8.89 -2.30
C LEU A 6 3.43 -7.47 -2.13
N LEU A 7 2.60 -6.47 -2.41
CA LEU A 7 2.87 -5.06 -2.13
C LEU A 7 2.06 -4.61 -0.92
N VAL A 8 2.76 -4.27 0.17
CA VAL A 8 2.15 -3.70 1.38
C VAL A 8 2.28 -2.19 1.29
N ILE A 9 1.17 -1.53 1.00
CA ILE A 9 1.11 -0.10 0.71
C ILE A 9 0.83 0.68 1.99
N ASP A 10 1.83 1.46 2.45
CA ASP A 10 1.71 2.51 3.47
C ASP A 10 0.91 2.11 4.73
N TYR A 11 1.08 0.90 5.24
CA TYR A 11 0.39 0.49 6.47
C TYR A 11 1.13 1.03 7.70
N GLN A 12 1.24 2.36 7.74
CA GLN A 12 1.98 3.15 8.73
C GLN A 12 1.06 3.65 9.85
N LYS A 13 1.64 3.92 11.01
CA LYS A 13 0.90 4.31 12.21
C LYS A 13 0.04 5.56 12.01
N ASP A 14 0.52 6.56 11.27
CA ASP A 14 -0.25 7.77 11.03
C ASP A 14 -1.54 7.53 10.23
N PHE A 15 -1.60 6.48 9.40
CA PHE A 15 -2.80 6.09 8.68
C PHE A 15 -3.69 5.10 9.44
N VAL A 16 -3.19 4.50 10.53
CA VAL A 16 -3.93 3.49 11.31
C VAL A 16 -4.49 4.09 12.60
N ASP A 17 -3.63 4.53 13.51
CA ASP A 17 -4.00 5.06 14.83
C ASP A 17 -3.43 6.47 15.10
N GLY A 18 -2.71 7.06 14.14
CA GLY A 18 -2.09 8.38 14.25
C GLY A 18 -2.93 9.51 13.63
N THR A 19 -2.25 10.53 13.06
CA THR A 19 -2.86 11.81 12.66
C THR A 19 -3.93 11.70 11.57
N LEU A 20 -3.84 10.71 10.70
CA LEU A 20 -4.80 10.37 9.65
C LEU A 20 -5.49 9.02 9.87
N GLY A 21 -5.37 8.47 11.09
CA GLY A 21 -6.02 7.23 11.48
C GLY A 21 -7.55 7.31 11.41
N PHE A 22 -8.19 6.18 11.14
CA PHE A 22 -9.65 6.11 11.01
C PHE A 22 -10.20 4.79 11.57
N PRO A 23 -11.48 4.76 12.01
CA PRO A 23 -12.10 3.54 12.53
C PRO A 23 -12.06 2.40 11.51
N GLY A 24 -11.59 1.23 11.95
CA GLY A 24 -11.49 0.03 11.12
C GLY A 24 -10.11 -0.20 10.49
N ALA A 25 -9.22 0.81 10.45
CA ALA A 25 -7.86 0.65 9.91
C ALA A 25 -7.06 -0.39 10.70
N GLU A 26 -7.16 -0.38 12.04
CA GLU A 26 -6.50 -1.36 12.92
C GLU A 26 -6.96 -2.81 12.66
N GLY A 27 -8.21 -2.98 12.25
CA GLY A 27 -8.79 -4.29 11.99
C GLY A 27 -8.15 -5.05 10.83
N LEU A 28 -7.39 -4.37 9.97
CA LEU A 28 -6.69 -4.98 8.83
C LEU A 28 -5.37 -5.64 9.24
N ASP A 29 -4.78 -5.25 10.38
CA ASP A 29 -3.41 -5.60 10.77
C ASP A 29 -3.15 -7.11 10.76
N GLY A 30 -3.99 -7.88 11.45
CA GLY A 30 -3.83 -9.33 11.52
C GLY A 30 -3.97 -10.02 10.16
N ALA A 31 -4.87 -9.53 9.29
CA ALA A 31 -5.06 -10.09 7.95
C ALA A 31 -3.85 -9.79 7.04
N ILE A 32 -3.33 -8.56 7.09
CA ILE A 32 -2.14 -8.15 6.33
C ILE A 32 -0.91 -8.95 6.81
N ALA A 33 -0.68 -9.02 8.13
CA ALA A 33 0.43 -9.78 8.71
C ALA A 33 0.39 -11.26 8.31
N SER A 34 -0.79 -11.90 8.41
CA SER A 34 -0.97 -13.29 8.00
C SER A 34 -0.69 -13.52 6.51
N LYS A 35 -1.04 -12.54 5.67
CA LYS A 35 -0.76 -12.59 4.23
C LYS A 35 0.75 -12.45 3.95
N ILE A 36 1.44 -11.55 4.64
CA ILE A 36 2.91 -11.42 4.57
C ILE A 36 3.58 -12.75 4.92
N ASP A 37 3.19 -13.37 6.03
CA ASP A 37 3.72 -14.66 6.46
C ASP A 37 3.48 -15.77 5.43
N ALA A 38 2.29 -15.78 4.81
CA ALA A 38 1.96 -16.76 3.78
C ALA A 38 2.82 -16.59 2.52
N TYR A 39 3.07 -15.35 2.06
CA TYR A 39 3.95 -15.08 0.93
C TYR A 39 5.39 -15.48 1.24
N HIS A 40 5.91 -15.13 2.42
CA HIS A 40 7.22 -15.55 2.88
C HIS A 40 7.36 -17.07 2.97
N ALA A 41 6.34 -17.77 3.48
CA ALA A 41 6.34 -19.22 3.58
C ALA A 41 6.34 -19.91 2.21
N ALA A 42 5.73 -19.27 1.21
CA ALA A 42 5.72 -19.73 -0.17
C ALA A 42 7.01 -19.38 -0.94
N GLY A 43 7.96 -18.65 -0.32
CA GLY A 43 9.18 -18.18 -0.99
C GLY A 43 8.91 -17.07 -2.02
N ALA A 44 7.76 -16.40 -1.92
CA ALA A 44 7.41 -15.26 -2.75
C ALA A 44 7.98 -13.96 -2.16
N ASP A 45 8.09 -12.94 -3.00
CA ASP A 45 8.62 -11.64 -2.58
C ASP A 45 7.54 -10.80 -1.88
N VAL A 46 7.98 -10.05 -0.86
CA VAL A 46 7.17 -9.03 -0.17
C VAL A 46 7.90 -7.70 -0.26
N VAL A 47 7.18 -6.65 -0.65
CA VAL A 47 7.72 -5.30 -0.80
C VAL A 47 6.81 -4.31 -0.08
N PHE A 48 7.41 -3.33 0.57
CA PHE A 48 6.71 -2.31 1.33
C PHE A 48 6.87 -0.93 0.68
N THR A 49 5.83 -0.11 0.76
CA THR A 49 5.96 1.32 0.51
C THR A 49 5.78 2.11 1.79
N PHE A 50 6.45 3.26 1.84
CA PHE A 50 6.36 4.21 2.94
C PHE A 50 6.05 5.59 2.39
N ASP A 51 4.88 6.11 2.70
CA ASP A 51 4.64 7.54 2.54
C ASP A 51 5.59 8.30 3.46
N THR A 52 6.30 9.29 2.91
CA THR A 52 7.43 9.89 3.63
C THR A 52 7.52 11.36 3.33
N HIS A 53 7.35 12.17 4.35
CA HIS A 53 7.39 13.61 4.27
C HIS A 53 8.49 14.19 5.16
N SER A 54 9.03 15.34 4.76
CA SER A 54 9.95 16.10 5.59
C SER A 54 9.21 16.99 6.60
N SER A 55 9.94 17.52 7.59
CA SER A 55 9.40 18.51 8.53
C SER A 55 8.85 19.78 7.85
N HIS A 56 9.16 20.00 6.58
CA HIS A 56 8.63 21.12 5.78
C HIS A 56 7.32 20.79 5.05
N TYR A 57 6.65 19.69 5.40
CA TYR A 57 5.40 19.23 4.79
C TYR A 57 4.37 20.35 4.54
N ALA A 58 4.16 21.23 5.53
CA ALA A 58 3.19 22.33 5.42
C ALA A 58 3.44 23.29 4.23
N HIS A 59 4.65 23.33 3.70
CA HIS A 59 5.04 24.18 2.57
C HIS A 59 4.96 23.45 1.22
N THR A 60 4.67 22.14 1.22
CA THR A 60 4.49 21.37 -0.01
C THR A 60 3.15 21.65 -0.67
N GLN A 61 2.98 21.21 -1.90
CA GLN A 61 1.70 21.31 -2.61
C GLN A 61 0.62 20.47 -1.91
N GLU A 62 0.99 19.29 -1.40
CA GLU A 62 0.10 18.42 -0.65
C GLU A 62 -0.27 19.04 0.71
N GLY A 63 0.71 19.54 1.47
CA GLY A 63 0.46 20.16 2.77
C GLY A 63 -0.42 21.42 2.70
N ARG A 64 -0.45 22.11 1.57
CA ARG A 64 -1.42 23.21 1.35
C ARG A 64 -2.84 22.74 1.13
N LYS A 65 -3.04 21.52 0.61
CA LYS A 65 -4.37 20.91 0.38
C LYS A 65 -4.86 20.09 1.55
N LEU A 66 -3.95 19.43 2.24
CA LEU A 66 -4.19 18.64 3.46
C LEU A 66 -3.24 19.14 4.56
N PRO A 67 -3.62 20.18 5.32
CA PRO A 67 -2.73 20.79 6.32
C PRO A 67 -2.63 19.96 7.62
N ILE A 68 -2.42 18.66 7.48
CA ILE A 68 -2.25 17.70 8.56
C ILE A 68 -0.91 17.00 8.35
N PRO A 69 0.17 17.40 9.06
CA PRO A 69 1.44 16.71 8.97
C PRO A 69 1.28 15.24 9.36
N HIS A 70 1.79 14.35 8.52
CA HIS A 70 1.74 12.91 8.71
C HIS A 70 2.96 12.26 8.08
N CYS A 71 3.27 11.06 8.49
CA CYS A 71 4.37 10.26 7.98
C CYS A 71 5.68 11.05 7.84
N ILE A 72 5.95 11.94 8.82
CA ILE A 72 7.21 12.69 8.86
C ILE A 72 8.34 11.69 9.12
N GLU A 73 9.35 11.72 8.27
CA GLU A 73 10.49 10.79 8.31
C GLU A 73 11.07 10.68 9.72
N ASP A 74 11.42 9.46 10.12
CA ASP A 74 12.00 9.10 11.42
C ASP A 74 11.07 9.32 12.63
N THR A 75 9.83 9.77 12.46
CA THR A 75 8.87 9.86 13.57
C THR A 75 8.19 8.52 13.86
N GLU A 76 7.53 8.41 15.01
CA GLU A 76 6.74 7.22 15.36
C GLU A 76 5.58 6.99 14.37
N GLY A 77 4.93 8.07 13.90
CA GLY A 77 3.83 8.00 12.91
C GLY A 77 4.24 7.44 11.56
N TRP A 78 5.50 7.62 11.17
CA TRP A 78 6.07 7.09 9.92
C TRP A 78 6.28 5.58 9.94
N ARG A 79 6.43 4.95 11.12
CA ARG A 79 6.71 3.53 11.24
C ARG A 79 5.52 2.68 10.83
N LEU A 80 5.80 1.45 10.39
CA LEU A 80 4.74 0.45 10.17
C LEU A 80 3.98 0.16 11.46
N TYR A 81 2.71 -0.23 11.31
CA TYR A 81 1.83 -0.54 12.43
C TYR A 81 1.88 -2.03 12.82
N GLY A 82 1.75 -2.30 14.10
CA GLY A 82 1.31 -3.54 14.72
C GLY A 82 2.03 -4.83 14.34
N GLU A 83 1.27 -5.86 14.05
CA GLU A 83 1.75 -7.18 13.62
C GLU A 83 2.34 -7.12 12.19
N THR A 84 1.82 -6.25 11.34
CA THR A 84 2.39 -5.97 10.00
C THR A 84 3.84 -5.53 10.11
N ALA A 85 4.16 -4.66 11.08
CA ALA A 85 5.54 -4.24 11.32
C ALA A 85 6.44 -5.40 11.75
N LYS A 86 5.92 -6.34 12.55
CA LYS A 86 6.66 -7.52 13.04
C LYS A 86 6.86 -8.59 11.97
N ALA A 87 5.90 -8.72 11.05
CA ALA A 87 5.96 -9.68 9.95
C ALA A 87 6.97 -9.29 8.86
N ARG A 88 7.34 -7.99 8.77
CA ARG A 88 8.35 -7.52 7.84
C ARG A 88 9.73 -8.09 8.19
N ARG A 89 10.44 -8.63 7.19
CA ARG A 89 11.81 -9.14 7.30
C ARG A 89 12.84 -8.06 6.94
N PRO A 90 14.07 -8.14 7.45
CA PRO A 90 15.13 -7.16 7.14
C PRO A 90 15.51 -7.10 5.65
N ASP A 91 15.30 -8.17 4.91
CA ASP A 91 15.59 -8.33 3.48
C ASP A 91 14.41 -7.97 2.57
N ASP A 92 13.23 -7.69 3.12
CA ASP A 92 12.11 -7.17 2.35
C ASP A 92 12.44 -5.76 1.82
N LEU A 93 12.26 -5.57 0.51
CA LEU A 93 12.50 -4.27 -0.10
C LEU A 93 11.49 -3.22 0.36
N CYS A 94 11.97 -1.99 0.51
CA CYS A 94 11.15 -0.85 0.89
C CYS A 94 11.37 0.31 -0.07
N PHE A 95 10.28 0.93 -0.50
CA PHE A 95 10.28 2.13 -1.34
C PHE A 95 9.67 3.29 -0.57
N VAL A 96 10.42 4.37 -0.39
CA VAL A 96 9.89 5.63 0.16
C VAL A 96 9.31 6.47 -0.98
N LYS A 97 8.26 7.20 -0.70
CA LYS A 97 7.60 8.05 -1.67
C LYS A 97 7.07 9.32 -1.00
N SER A 98 7.09 10.42 -1.69
CA SER A 98 6.64 11.73 -1.19
C SER A 98 5.25 12.13 -1.70
N THR A 99 4.53 11.21 -2.31
CA THR A 99 3.16 11.37 -2.81
C THR A 99 2.52 9.99 -2.99
N PHE A 100 1.31 9.92 -3.53
CA PHE A 100 0.46 8.72 -3.55
C PHE A 100 1.08 7.51 -4.27
N PRO A 101 1.47 7.56 -5.58
CA PRO A 101 2.19 6.44 -6.19
C PRO A 101 3.70 6.56 -6.00
N SER A 102 4.41 5.44 -6.17
CA SER A 102 5.86 5.39 -6.21
C SER A 102 6.38 5.18 -7.63
N LEU A 103 7.06 6.17 -8.18
CA LEU A 103 7.75 6.04 -9.47
C LEU A 103 8.91 5.07 -9.38
N GLU A 104 9.68 5.11 -8.28
CA GLU A 104 10.82 4.21 -8.06
C GLU A 104 10.38 2.74 -7.99
N LEU A 105 9.26 2.45 -7.31
CA LEU A 105 8.66 1.12 -7.33
C LEU A 105 8.25 0.70 -8.74
N ALA A 106 7.63 1.60 -9.51
CA ALA A 106 7.21 1.28 -10.88
C ALA A 106 8.41 1.03 -11.80
N ASP A 107 9.46 1.83 -11.71
CA ASP A 107 10.70 1.65 -12.46
C ASP A 107 11.35 0.31 -12.11
N TRP A 108 11.44 -0.02 -10.82
CA TRP A 108 11.94 -1.30 -10.37
C TRP A 108 11.09 -2.47 -10.89
N LEU A 109 9.75 -2.36 -10.81
CA LEU A 109 8.82 -3.39 -11.31
C LEU A 109 8.98 -3.62 -12.81
N SER A 110 9.23 -2.58 -13.60
CA SER A 110 9.39 -2.70 -15.05
C SER A 110 10.58 -3.59 -15.48
N MET A 111 11.52 -3.81 -14.57
CA MET A 111 12.67 -4.70 -14.75
C MET A 111 12.43 -6.12 -14.20
N GLN A 112 11.25 -6.38 -13.64
CA GLN A 112 10.87 -7.68 -13.09
C GLN A 112 9.99 -8.46 -14.06
N ASN A 113 9.63 -9.69 -13.69
CA ASN A 113 8.76 -10.56 -14.50
C ASN A 113 7.79 -11.35 -13.62
N TYR A 114 7.14 -10.65 -12.67
CA TYR A 114 6.09 -11.26 -11.85
C TYR A 114 4.87 -11.61 -12.71
N ALA A 115 4.31 -12.79 -12.46
CA ALA A 115 3.05 -13.22 -13.08
C ALA A 115 1.83 -12.70 -12.29
N GLU A 116 1.98 -12.50 -10.99
CA GLU A 116 0.93 -12.02 -10.10
C GLU A 116 1.49 -10.97 -9.12
N VAL A 117 0.78 -9.86 -8.97
CA VAL A 117 1.09 -8.80 -7.99
C VAL A 117 -0.16 -8.48 -7.18
N GLU A 118 -0.12 -8.78 -5.89
CA GLU A 118 -1.23 -8.50 -4.98
C GLU A 118 -0.90 -7.28 -4.11
N LEU A 119 -1.86 -6.35 -4.00
CA LEU A 119 -1.74 -5.13 -3.20
C LEU A 119 -2.66 -5.18 -1.99
N VAL A 120 -2.13 -4.77 -0.84
CA VAL A 120 -2.83 -4.58 0.44
C VAL A 120 -2.38 -3.27 1.08
N GLY A 121 -3.07 -2.79 2.12
CA GLY A 121 -2.66 -1.58 2.86
C GLY A 121 -3.60 -0.40 2.68
N LEU A 122 -3.10 0.81 2.84
CA LEU A 122 -3.89 2.04 2.97
C LEU A 122 -3.41 3.16 2.04
N VAL A 123 -4.24 4.10 1.67
CA VAL A 123 -5.72 4.11 1.70
C VAL A 123 -6.20 3.59 0.36
N SER A 124 -7.27 2.79 0.36
CA SER A 124 -7.73 2.05 -0.83
C SER A 124 -7.87 2.92 -2.08
N TYR A 125 -8.54 4.07 -1.97
CA TYR A 125 -8.83 4.98 -3.08
C TYR A 125 -7.76 6.07 -3.30
N ILE A 126 -6.62 5.98 -2.60
CA ILE A 126 -5.48 6.90 -2.73
C ILE A 126 -4.23 6.10 -3.11
N CYS A 127 -3.43 5.68 -2.12
CA CYS A 127 -2.13 5.05 -2.37
C CYS A 127 -2.27 3.65 -2.98
N VAL A 128 -3.25 2.84 -2.54
CA VAL A 128 -3.47 1.50 -3.10
C VAL A 128 -3.90 1.59 -4.56
N LEU A 129 -4.94 2.38 -4.88
CA LEU A 129 -5.41 2.59 -6.25
C LEU A 129 -4.31 3.09 -7.17
N THR A 130 -3.59 4.14 -6.75
CA THR A 130 -2.59 4.78 -7.60
C THR A 130 -1.39 3.88 -7.85
N ASN A 131 -0.95 3.10 -6.84
CA ASN A 131 0.10 2.09 -7.05
C ASN A 131 -0.40 0.91 -7.90
N ALA A 132 -1.66 0.48 -7.80
CA ALA A 132 -2.22 -0.56 -8.68
C ALA A 132 -2.17 -0.13 -10.16
N VAL A 133 -2.47 1.15 -10.46
CA VAL A 133 -2.33 1.72 -11.81
C VAL A 133 -0.87 1.67 -12.28
N MET A 134 0.08 2.03 -11.39
CA MET A 134 1.51 1.99 -11.72
C MET A 134 2.00 0.56 -11.96
N VAL A 135 1.54 -0.41 -11.16
CA VAL A 135 1.84 -1.85 -11.36
C VAL A 135 1.35 -2.31 -12.73
N LYS A 136 0.09 -1.98 -13.10
CA LYS A 136 -0.43 -2.32 -14.44
C LYS A 136 0.38 -1.71 -15.57
N SER A 137 0.89 -0.50 -15.37
CA SER A 137 1.75 0.17 -16.38
C SER A 137 3.12 -0.50 -16.50
N ALA A 138 3.71 -0.90 -15.36
CA ALA A 138 5.04 -1.52 -15.33
C ALA A 138 5.02 -2.98 -15.78
N LEU A 139 3.95 -3.72 -15.47
CA LEU A 139 3.78 -5.15 -15.73
C LEU A 139 2.42 -5.41 -16.40
N PRO A 140 2.24 -5.05 -17.69
CA PRO A 140 0.94 -5.10 -18.36
C PRO A 140 0.36 -6.52 -18.48
N GLU A 141 1.20 -7.54 -18.46
CA GLU A 141 0.80 -8.95 -18.58
C GLU A 141 0.62 -9.64 -17.20
N ALA A 142 0.97 -8.97 -16.10
CA ALA A 142 0.77 -9.54 -14.77
C ALA A 142 -0.69 -9.47 -14.33
N GLU A 143 -1.13 -10.49 -13.60
CA GLU A 143 -2.39 -10.44 -12.85
C GLU A 143 -2.21 -9.48 -11.67
N VAL A 144 -2.88 -8.33 -11.71
CA VAL A 144 -2.87 -7.35 -10.63
C VAL A 144 -4.10 -7.54 -9.77
N ILE A 145 -3.89 -7.69 -8.47
CA ILE A 145 -4.93 -8.03 -7.50
C ILE A 145 -4.94 -6.99 -6.39
N VAL A 146 -6.12 -6.61 -5.93
CA VAL A 146 -6.33 -5.89 -4.67
C VAL A 146 -7.22 -6.74 -3.77
N ASP A 147 -6.75 -7.03 -2.56
CA ASP A 147 -7.56 -7.74 -1.56
C ASP A 147 -8.40 -6.74 -0.77
N ALA A 148 -9.71 -6.72 -1.03
CA ALA A 148 -10.64 -5.79 -0.38
C ALA A 148 -10.77 -6.01 1.13
N SER A 149 -10.43 -7.21 1.65
CA SER A 149 -10.39 -7.47 3.09
C SER A 149 -9.13 -6.97 3.79
N CYS A 150 -8.13 -6.54 3.01
CA CYS A 150 -6.83 -6.04 3.48
C CYS A 150 -6.57 -4.59 3.06
N THR A 151 -7.62 -3.85 2.67
CA THR A 151 -7.54 -2.42 2.36
C THR A 151 -8.81 -1.72 2.78
N ALA A 152 -8.71 -0.45 3.15
CA ALA A 152 -9.85 0.36 3.59
C ALA A 152 -9.58 1.86 3.35
N GLY A 153 -10.54 2.68 3.72
CA GLY A 153 -10.40 4.13 3.78
C GLY A 153 -11.48 4.75 4.67
N PRO A 154 -11.26 5.99 5.14
CA PRO A 154 -12.20 6.67 6.04
C PRO A 154 -13.59 6.94 5.42
N ASP A 155 -13.69 7.00 4.10
CA ASP A 155 -14.95 7.15 3.38
C ASP A 155 -15.35 5.83 2.71
N ALA A 156 -16.35 5.15 3.27
CA ALA A 156 -16.84 3.88 2.77
C ALA A 156 -17.43 3.98 1.34
N GLY A 157 -18.01 5.15 0.98
CA GLY A 157 -18.55 5.38 -0.36
C GLY A 157 -17.44 5.53 -1.41
N LEU A 158 -16.35 6.22 -1.09
CA LEU A 158 -15.17 6.29 -1.93
C LEU A 158 -14.45 4.95 -2.03
N HIS A 159 -14.39 4.20 -0.91
CA HIS A 159 -13.82 2.85 -0.92
C HIS A 159 -14.58 1.94 -1.92
N ALA A 160 -15.91 1.88 -1.84
CA ALA A 160 -16.72 1.07 -2.74
C ALA A 160 -16.51 1.47 -4.22
N LYS A 161 -16.55 2.78 -4.52
CA LYS A 161 -16.28 3.30 -5.86
C LYS A 161 -14.87 2.98 -6.36
N CYS A 162 -13.88 3.01 -5.46
CA CYS A 162 -12.52 2.62 -5.79
C CYS A 162 -12.45 1.17 -6.26
N LEU A 163 -13.12 0.25 -5.57
CA LEU A 163 -13.18 -1.15 -5.97
C LEU A 163 -13.83 -1.30 -7.36
N ASP A 164 -14.90 -0.53 -7.66
CA ASP A 164 -15.51 -0.50 -9.00
C ASP A 164 -14.52 0.00 -10.07
N VAL A 165 -13.76 1.05 -9.77
CA VAL A 165 -12.75 1.61 -10.69
C VAL A 165 -11.63 0.61 -10.93
N LEU A 166 -11.14 -0.06 -9.88
CA LEU A 166 -10.11 -1.10 -9.99
C LEU A 166 -10.56 -2.23 -10.93
N GLU A 167 -11.77 -2.74 -10.74
CA GLU A 167 -12.35 -3.74 -11.65
C GLU A 167 -12.48 -3.21 -13.08
N GLY A 168 -12.89 -1.94 -13.24
CA GLY A 168 -13.00 -1.27 -14.53
C GLY A 168 -11.69 -1.14 -15.31
N ILE A 169 -10.56 -1.05 -14.60
CA ILE A 169 -9.21 -1.03 -15.19
C ILE A 169 -8.54 -2.41 -15.20
N GLN A 170 -9.32 -3.48 -15.05
CA GLN A 170 -8.86 -4.88 -15.11
C GLN A 170 -7.91 -5.27 -13.95
N VAL A 171 -8.11 -4.71 -12.78
CA VAL A 171 -7.52 -5.21 -11.53
C VAL A 171 -8.51 -6.17 -10.90
N THR A 172 -8.05 -7.35 -10.54
CA THR A 172 -8.89 -8.34 -9.85
C THR A 172 -9.09 -7.92 -8.39
N VAL A 173 -10.32 -7.69 -7.99
CA VAL A 173 -10.68 -7.40 -6.59
C VAL A 173 -11.11 -8.69 -5.91
N ARG A 174 -10.32 -9.15 -4.94
CA ARG A 174 -10.64 -10.35 -4.13
C ARG A 174 -11.31 -9.96 -2.81
N ASN A 175 -12.08 -10.89 -2.24
CA ASN A 175 -12.70 -10.77 -0.91
C ASN A 175 -13.58 -9.51 -0.76
N ARG A 176 -14.20 -9.05 -1.86
CA ARG A 176 -15.17 -7.96 -1.84
C ARG A 176 -16.47 -8.46 -1.22
N THR A 177 -16.92 -7.85 -0.11
CA THR A 177 -18.18 -8.15 0.60
C THR A 177 -19.22 -7.07 0.35
#